data_baef8d797c6827f55ab07a60a84ae345
#
_entry.id   baef8d797c6827f55ab07a60a84ae345
#
_cell.length_a   1.000
_cell.length_b   1.000
_cell.length_c   1.000
_cell.angle_alpha   90.00
_cell.angle_beta   90.00
_cell.angle_gamma   90.00
#
_symmetry.space_group_name_H-M   'P 1'
#
loop_
_entity.id
_entity.type
_entity.pdbx_description
1 polymer ?
#
loop_
_entity_poly.entity_id
_entity_poly.type
_entity_poly.pdbx_seq_one_letter_code
_entity_poly.pdbx_strand_id
1 'polypeptide(L)'
;MRPVEGRASGLVAGGDVIRWEGWQLGLPQFHESRIEEFRPLTFFRDRMIAGRFASFEHDHNFTDCGDGSVLLWDVLRFTMRWGWAGDILGQWVLVPHIRKLMRKRFALLKQIAESEEWRRYLPDASVGAKPSILA
;
A
#
# COMPACT_ATOMS: atom_id res chain seq x y z
N MET A 1 10.49 -4.32 0.02
CA MET A 1 10.17 -4.63 -1.40
C MET A 1 10.33 -3.34 -2.20
N ARG A 2 10.80 -3.45 -3.43
CA ARG A 2 10.95 -2.34 -4.38
C ARG A 2 10.21 -2.70 -5.67
N PRO A 3 9.62 -1.72 -6.38
CA PRO A 3 9.05 -1.97 -7.71
C PRO A 3 10.20 -2.25 -8.69
N VAL A 4 10.05 -3.27 -9.52
CA VAL A 4 11.05 -3.69 -10.51
C VAL A 4 10.50 -3.72 -11.92
N GLU A 5 9.19 -3.79 -12.08
CA GLU A 5 8.53 -3.85 -13.38
C GLU A 5 7.15 -3.19 -13.30
N GLY A 6 6.65 -2.69 -14.42
CA GLY A 6 5.40 -1.95 -14.53
C GLY A 6 5.58 -0.48 -14.13
N ARG A 7 4.57 0.13 -13.49
CA ARG A 7 4.64 1.51 -13.02
C ARG A 7 5.51 1.64 -11.78
N ALA A 8 6.80 1.82 -11.96
CA ALA A 8 7.79 1.93 -10.90
C ALA A 8 7.87 3.34 -10.27
N SER A 9 7.26 4.35 -10.89
CA SER A 9 7.26 5.75 -10.42
C SER A 9 6.04 6.52 -10.93
N GLY A 10 5.77 7.66 -10.32
CA GLY A 10 4.61 8.52 -10.64
C GLY A 10 3.34 8.09 -9.92
N LEU A 11 2.22 8.72 -10.31
CA LEU A 11 0.91 8.42 -9.73
C LEU A 11 0.35 7.11 -10.32
N VAL A 12 -0.23 6.28 -9.47
CA VAL A 12 -0.94 5.07 -9.90
C VAL A 12 -2.28 5.43 -10.55
N ALA A 13 -2.70 4.61 -11.50
CA ALA A 13 -3.99 4.72 -12.17
C ALA A 13 -4.69 3.35 -12.20
N GLY A 14 -6.00 3.37 -12.46
CA GLY A 14 -6.76 2.12 -12.63
C GLY A 14 -6.19 1.29 -13.78
N GLY A 15 -6.03 -0.01 -13.55
CA GLY A 15 -5.44 -0.95 -14.50
C GLY A 15 -3.92 -1.07 -14.46
N ASP A 16 -3.20 -0.19 -13.76
CA ASP A 16 -1.75 -0.32 -13.61
C ASP A 16 -1.37 -1.66 -12.99
N VAL A 17 -0.33 -2.26 -13.54
CA VAL A 17 0.28 -3.49 -13.00
C VAL A 17 1.66 -3.14 -12.47
N ILE A 18 1.95 -3.60 -11.26
CA ILE A 18 3.22 -3.33 -10.59
C ILE A 18 3.78 -4.64 -10.05
N ARG A 19 5.02 -4.92 -10.39
CA ARG A 19 5.77 -6.05 -9.83
C ARG A 19 6.74 -5.56 -8.77
N TRP A 20 6.63 -6.17 -7.61
CA TRP A 20 7.43 -5.87 -6.43
C TRP A 20 8.37 -7.04 -6.14
N GLU A 21 9.62 -6.76 -5.89
CA GLU A 21 10.59 -7.75 -5.42
C GLU A 21 11.30 -7.28 -4.16
N GLY A 22 11.73 -8.24 -3.34
CA GLY A 22 12.46 -7.94 -2.12
C GLY A 22 12.56 -9.13 -1.20
N TRP A 23 13.11 -8.91 -0.01
CA TRP A 23 13.26 -9.91 1.03
C TRP A 23 12.29 -9.63 2.16
N GLN A 24 11.58 -10.67 2.60
CA GLN A 24 10.74 -10.61 3.80
C GLN A 24 10.89 -11.90 4.59
N LEU A 25 11.05 -11.77 5.92
CA LEU A 25 11.25 -12.91 6.82
C LEU A 25 12.42 -13.83 6.37
N GLY A 26 13.49 -13.24 5.82
CA GLY A 26 14.67 -13.98 5.35
C GLY A 26 14.50 -14.72 4.02
N LEU A 27 13.36 -14.56 3.33
CA LEU A 27 13.04 -15.23 2.07
C LEU A 27 12.86 -14.22 0.94
N PRO A 28 13.34 -14.55 -0.28
CA PRO A 28 13.05 -13.73 -1.45
C PRO A 28 11.55 -13.79 -1.75
N GLN A 29 10.97 -12.63 -1.99
CA GLN A 29 9.56 -12.45 -2.27
C GLN A 29 9.40 -11.74 -3.60
N PHE A 30 8.43 -12.18 -4.38
CA PHE A 30 7.85 -11.39 -5.46
C PHE A 30 6.34 -11.24 -5.24
N HIS A 31 5.82 -10.16 -5.69
CA HIS A 31 4.40 -9.85 -5.61
C HIS A 31 4.06 -8.99 -6.82
N GLU A 32 3.16 -9.46 -7.63
CA GLU A 32 2.64 -8.72 -8.77
C GLU A 32 1.18 -8.38 -8.50
N SER A 33 0.85 -7.12 -8.61
CA SER A 33 -0.46 -6.61 -8.30
C SER A 33 -1.01 -5.71 -9.40
N ARG A 34 -2.33 -5.61 -9.47
CA ARG A 34 -3.06 -4.71 -10.36
C ARG A 34 -3.91 -3.76 -9.54
N ILE A 35 -3.93 -2.50 -9.94
CA ILE A 35 -4.91 -1.53 -9.45
C ILE A 35 -6.25 -1.86 -10.11
N GLU A 36 -7.10 -2.60 -9.39
CA GLU A 36 -8.35 -3.13 -9.93
C GLU A 36 -9.47 -2.09 -9.91
N GLU A 37 -9.59 -1.36 -8.82
CA GLU A 37 -10.57 -0.28 -8.65
C GLU A 37 -9.84 1.01 -8.28
N PHE A 38 -10.19 2.10 -8.92
CA PHE A 38 -9.57 3.39 -8.69
C PHE A 38 -10.62 4.50 -8.70
N ARG A 39 -10.74 5.20 -7.57
CA ARG A 39 -11.57 6.40 -7.39
C ARG A 39 -10.64 7.53 -6.97
N PRO A 40 -10.34 8.49 -7.81
CA PRO A 40 -9.40 9.55 -7.50
C PRO A 40 -9.66 10.19 -6.13
N LEU A 41 -8.59 10.41 -5.37
CA LEU A 41 -8.55 11.05 -4.05
C LEU A 41 -9.25 10.31 -2.90
N THR A 42 -10.01 9.24 -3.15
CA THR A 42 -10.82 8.59 -2.12
C THR A 42 -10.50 7.12 -1.90
N PHE A 43 -10.16 6.39 -2.97
CA PHE A 43 -10.01 4.93 -2.86
C PHE A 43 -9.20 4.35 -4.02
N PHE A 44 -8.40 3.33 -3.74
CA PHE A 44 -7.99 2.36 -4.76
C PHE A 44 -7.78 0.98 -4.14
N ARG A 45 -8.01 -0.06 -4.96
CA ARG A 45 -7.79 -1.45 -4.61
C ARG A 45 -6.62 -2.00 -5.41
N ASP A 46 -5.69 -2.56 -4.69
CA ASP A 46 -4.56 -3.33 -5.19
C ASP A 46 -4.85 -4.83 -4.98
N ARG A 47 -4.98 -5.59 -6.09
CA ARG A 47 -5.20 -7.03 -6.04
C ARG A 47 -3.98 -7.77 -6.60
N MET A 48 -3.51 -8.75 -5.86
CA MET A 48 -2.46 -9.64 -6.32
C MET A 48 -2.92 -10.48 -7.51
N ILE A 49 -2.12 -10.50 -8.57
CA ILE A 49 -2.29 -11.40 -9.73
C ILE A 49 -1.26 -12.53 -9.73
N ALA A 50 -0.09 -12.32 -9.13
CA ALA A 50 0.90 -13.36 -8.90
C ALA A 50 1.68 -13.11 -7.61
N GLY A 51 1.95 -14.16 -6.84
CA GLY A 51 2.67 -14.07 -5.57
C GLY A 51 2.55 -15.33 -4.72
N ARG A 52 2.93 -15.23 -3.45
CA ARG A 52 2.99 -16.38 -2.53
C ARG A 52 1.68 -16.68 -1.82
N PHE A 53 0.75 -15.76 -1.79
CA PHE A 53 -0.59 -15.97 -1.21
C PHE A 53 -1.47 -16.79 -2.14
N ALA A 54 -2.56 -17.35 -1.64
CA ALA A 54 -3.64 -17.86 -2.47
C ALA A 54 -4.46 -16.69 -3.02
N SER A 55 -4.74 -15.69 -2.18
CA SER A 55 -5.28 -14.40 -2.59
C SER A 55 -4.70 -13.28 -1.72
N PHE A 56 -4.64 -12.07 -2.25
CA PHE A 56 -4.26 -10.88 -1.51
C PHE A 56 -4.95 -9.66 -2.14
N GLU A 57 -5.65 -8.91 -1.32
CA GLU A 57 -6.29 -7.65 -1.67
C GLU A 57 -5.91 -6.58 -0.65
N HIS A 58 -5.63 -5.38 -1.13
CA HIS A 58 -5.30 -4.24 -0.30
C HIS A 58 -6.11 -3.03 -0.73
N ASP A 59 -7.06 -2.64 0.11
CA ASP A 59 -7.88 -1.45 -0.06
C ASP A 59 -7.19 -0.28 0.61
N HIS A 60 -6.94 0.77 -0.15
CA HIS A 60 -6.43 2.04 0.32
C HIS A 60 -7.55 3.06 0.35
N ASN A 61 -7.85 3.60 1.51
CA ASN A 61 -8.94 4.55 1.70
C ASN A 61 -8.41 5.91 2.17
N PHE A 62 -8.97 6.97 1.62
CA PHE A 62 -8.62 8.35 1.93
C PHE A 62 -9.91 9.10 2.23
N THR A 63 -10.03 9.63 3.44
CA THR A 63 -11.20 10.39 3.89
C THR A 63 -10.79 11.82 4.19
N ASP A 64 -11.35 12.78 3.47
CA ASP A 64 -11.18 14.20 3.79
C ASP A 64 -11.95 14.51 5.07
N CYS A 65 -11.27 15.04 6.09
CA CYS A 65 -11.87 15.39 7.37
C CYS A 65 -12.49 16.79 7.38
N GLY A 66 -12.34 17.58 6.31
CA GLY A 66 -12.92 18.91 6.17
C GLY A 66 -12.17 20.03 6.91
N ASP A 67 -11.12 19.71 7.65
CA ASP A 67 -10.24 20.64 8.39
C ASP A 67 -8.87 20.83 7.76
N GLY A 68 -8.71 20.34 6.52
CA GLY A 68 -7.43 20.31 5.80
C GLY A 68 -6.60 19.07 6.12
N SER A 69 -7.13 18.12 6.90
CA SER A 69 -6.51 16.82 7.14
C SER A 69 -7.18 15.71 6.33
N VAL A 70 -6.42 14.63 6.07
CA VAL A 70 -6.89 13.43 5.38
C VAL A 70 -6.62 12.22 6.27
N LEU A 71 -7.66 11.46 6.57
CA LEU A 71 -7.53 10.18 7.26
C LEU A 71 -7.20 9.08 6.24
N LEU A 72 -6.06 8.40 6.44
CA LEU A 72 -5.67 7.20 5.71
C LEU A 72 -5.98 5.95 6.53
N TRP A 73 -6.68 5.00 5.91
CA TRP A 73 -6.88 3.69 6.52
C TRP A 73 -6.89 2.60 5.44
N ASP A 74 -6.29 1.47 5.75
CA ASP A 74 -6.11 0.36 4.83
C ASP A 74 -6.81 -0.89 5.35
N VAL A 75 -7.36 -1.68 4.41
CA VAL A 75 -7.89 -3.02 4.69
C VAL A 75 -7.14 -4.03 3.87
N LEU A 76 -6.44 -4.93 4.55
CA LEU A 76 -5.76 -6.05 3.91
C LEU A 76 -6.55 -7.34 4.13
N ARG A 77 -6.82 -8.06 3.03
CA ARG A 77 -7.44 -9.38 3.03
C ARG A 77 -6.51 -10.33 2.30
N PHE A 78 -6.19 -11.44 2.91
CA PHE A 78 -5.36 -12.45 2.27
C PHE A 78 -5.73 -13.86 2.74
N THR A 79 -5.46 -14.85 1.89
CA THR A 79 -5.56 -16.27 2.21
C THR A 79 -4.24 -16.96 1.90
N MET A 80 -3.93 -17.97 2.71
CA MET A 80 -2.70 -18.76 2.56
C MET A 80 -2.94 -19.98 1.66
N ARG A 81 -1.88 -20.49 1.02
CA ARG A 81 -2.00 -21.64 0.09
C ARG A 81 -2.14 -22.99 0.76
N TRP A 82 -1.75 -23.12 2.03
CA TRP A 82 -1.64 -24.41 2.71
C TRP A 82 -2.81 -24.72 3.66
N GLY A 83 -4.01 -24.21 3.35
CA GLY A 83 -5.21 -24.46 4.16
C GLY A 83 -5.00 -24.03 5.63
N TRP A 84 -5.57 -24.81 6.55
CA TRP A 84 -5.54 -24.49 7.99
C TRP A 84 -4.14 -24.29 8.57
N ALA A 85 -3.13 -25.04 8.11
CA ALA A 85 -1.74 -24.86 8.55
C ALA A 85 -1.17 -23.50 8.09
N GLY A 86 -1.50 -23.10 6.86
CA GLY A 86 -1.18 -21.77 6.35
C GLY A 86 -1.90 -20.66 7.10
N ASP A 87 -3.15 -20.86 7.48
CA ASP A 87 -3.94 -19.88 8.23
C ASP A 87 -3.35 -19.66 9.64
N ILE A 88 -2.93 -20.72 10.33
CA ILE A 88 -2.23 -20.61 11.62
C ILE A 88 -0.94 -19.80 11.45
N LEU A 89 -0.09 -20.15 10.48
CA LEU A 89 1.15 -19.43 10.21
C LEU A 89 0.86 -17.96 9.85
N GLY A 90 -0.18 -17.72 9.05
CA GLY A 90 -0.64 -16.39 8.69
C GLY A 90 -0.99 -15.55 9.92
N GLN A 91 -1.82 -16.07 10.80
CA GLN A 91 -2.29 -15.38 12.00
C GLN A 91 -1.15 -15.04 12.97
N TRP A 92 -0.27 -15.98 13.26
CA TRP A 92 0.72 -15.83 14.31
C TRP A 92 2.03 -15.18 13.87
N VAL A 93 2.40 -15.32 12.61
CA VAL A 93 3.67 -14.77 12.09
C VAL A 93 3.44 -13.62 11.13
N LEU A 94 2.58 -13.82 10.13
CA LEU A 94 2.45 -12.89 9.03
C LEU A 94 1.62 -11.65 9.41
N VAL A 95 0.52 -11.80 10.13
CA VAL A 95 -0.31 -10.66 10.57
C VAL A 95 0.49 -9.67 11.43
N PRO A 96 1.24 -10.08 12.47
CA PRO A 96 2.09 -9.16 13.22
C PRO A 96 3.15 -8.48 12.35
N HIS A 97 3.75 -9.24 11.41
CA HIS A 97 4.75 -8.72 10.49
C HIS A 97 4.17 -7.64 9.56
N ILE A 98 3.04 -7.93 8.91
CA ILE A 98 2.34 -6.99 8.01
C ILE A 98 1.90 -5.74 8.81
N ARG A 99 1.34 -5.92 9.99
CA ARG A 99 0.95 -4.80 10.86
C ARG A 99 2.12 -3.88 11.18
N LYS A 100 3.30 -4.43 11.46
CA LYS A 100 4.52 -3.65 11.68
C LYS A 100 4.96 -2.89 10.42
N LEU A 101 4.86 -3.53 9.24
CA LEU A 101 5.16 -2.88 7.96
C LEU A 101 4.19 -1.73 7.68
N MET A 102 2.90 -1.92 7.89
CA MET A 102 1.88 -0.89 7.67
C MET A 102 2.08 0.32 8.59
N ARG A 103 2.38 0.09 9.88
CA ARG A 103 2.71 1.19 10.80
C ARG A 103 3.91 2.03 10.33
N LYS A 104 4.98 1.37 9.85
CA LYS A 104 6.14 2.07 9.29
C LYS A 104 5.78 2.86 8.02
N ARG A 105 4.96 2.26 7.16
CA ARG A 105 4.48 2.91 5.93
C ARG A 105 3.66 4.16 6.24
N PHE A 106 2.68 4.07 7.15
CA PHE A 106 1.87 5.23 7.54
C PHE A 106 2.70 6.32 8.20
N ALA A 107 3.64 5.97 9.07
CA ALA A 107 4.55 6.96 9.68
C ALA A 107 5.37 7.70 8.62
N LEU A 108 5.91 6.97 7.63
CA LEU A 108 6.66 7.57 6.52
C LEU A 108 5.78 8.45 5.63
N LEU A 109 4.58 7.98 5.28
CA LEU A 109 3.62 8.76 4.48
C LEU A 109 3.22 10.05 5.18
N LYS A 110 2.95 9.97 6.49
CA LYS A 110 2.65 11.14 7.32
C LYS A 110 3.82 12.13 7.32
N GLN A 111 5.04 11.66 7.58
CA GLN A 111 6.24 12.49 7.56
C GLN A 111 6.40 13.19 6.21
N ILE A 112 6.30 12.46 5.10
CA ILE A 112 6.45 13.03 3.75
C ILE A 112 5.36 14.07 3.50
N ALA A 113 4.10 13.77 3.78
CA ALA A 113 2.98 14.67 3.50
C ALA A 113 2.99 15.93 4.36
N GLU A 114 3.43 15.84 5.62
CA GLU A 114 3.52 16.98 6.55
C GLU A 114 4.82 17.80 6.44
N SER A 115 5.80 17.35 5.62
CA SER A 115 7.04 18.07 5.30
C SER A 115 6.97 18.69 3.91
N GLU A 116 8.08 19.26 3.43
CA GLU A 116 8.20 19.69 2.02
C GLU A 116 8.65 18.55 1.08
N GLU A 117 8.89 17.35 1.60
CA GLU A 117 9.37 16.20 0.83
C GLU A 117 8.33 15.72 -0.21
N TRP A 118 7.04 15.93 0.02
CA TRP A 118 5.98 15.57 -0.92
C TRP A 118 6.17 16.20 -2.30
N ARG A 119 6.82 17.37 -2.41
CA ARG A 119 7.11 18.06 -3.67
C ARG A 119 8.00 17.24 -4.61
N ARG A 120 8.77 16.30 -4.06
CA ARG A 120 9.62 15.40 -4.86
C ARG A 120 8.81 14.35 -5.59
N TYR A 121 7.61 14.05 -5.10
CA TYR A 121 6.71 13.03 -5.64
C TYR A 121 5.59 13.65 -6.50
N LEU A 122 5.25 14.90 -6.25
CA LEU A 122 4.17 15.63 -6.92
C LEU A 122 4.69 17.00 -7.40
N PRO A 123 5.66 17.04 -8.34
CA PRO A 123 6.31 18.28 -8.76
C PRO A 123 5.35 19.28 -9.41
N ASP A 124 4.25 18.80 -10.03
CA ASP A 124 3.27 19.62 -10.73
C ASP A 124 2.08 20.05 -9.87
N ALA A 125 2.05 19.64 -8.59
CA ALA A 125 0.99 20.07 -7.67
C ALA A 125 1.18 21.55 -7.33
N SER A 126 0.49 22.42 -8.02
CA SER A 126 0.43 23.85 -7.71
C SER A 126 0.02 24.06 -6.25
N VAL A 127 0.75 24.91 -5.60
CA VAL A 127 0.71 25.34 -4.21
C VAL A 127 -0.70 25.41 -3.62
N GLY A 128 -1.18 24.28 -3.11
CA GLY A 128 -2.36 24.18 -2.25
C GLY A 128 -1.90 23.81 -0.84
N ALA A 129 -2.74 24.07 0.14
CA ALA A 129 -2.45 23.90 1.57
C ALA A 129 -1.76 22.54 1.88
N LYS A 130 -0.80 22.60 2.80
CA LYS A 130 -0.06 21.45 3.31
C LYS A 130 -1.03 20.39 3.88
N PRO A 131 -1.11 19.17 3.32
CA PRO A 131 -2.01 18.15 3.84
C PRO A 131 -1.51 17.65 5.21
N SER A 132 -2.40 17.52 6.17
CA SER A 132 -2.15 16.81 7.42
C SER A 132 -2.76 15.40 7.33
N ILE A 133 -2.04 14.38 7.73
CA ILE A 133 -2.48 12.99 7.68
C ILE A 133 -2.71 12.46 9.08
N LEU A 134 -3.94 12.00 9.32
CA LEU A 134 -4.31 11.19 10.49
C LEU A 134 -4.20 9.71 10.10
N ALA A 135 -3.51 8.92 10.90
CA ALA A 135 -3.28 7.49 10.66
C ALA A 135 -3.58 6.66 11.92
#